data_cac0c7de812bbf9afb91f23196a4ff3c
#
_entry.id   cac0c7de812bbf9afb91f23196a4ff3c
#
_cell.length_a   1.000
_cell.length_b   1.000
_cell.length_c   1.000
_cell.angle_alpha   90.00
_cell.angle_beta   90.00
_cell.angle_gamma   90.00
#
_symmetry.space_group_name_H-M   'P 1'
#
loop_
_entity.id
_entity.type
_entity.pdbx_description
1 polymer ?
#
loop_
_entity_poly.entity_id
_entity_poly.type
_entity_poly.pdbx_seq_one_letter_code
_entity_poly.pdbx_strand_id
1 'polypeptide(L)'
;MRIYTGRGDDGMTDLGDASRVSKTSARIEAYGTVDEANALVGTIRPTGYDDVDETLSAIQNHLHIIQADFASPGTDGESADTETDADDGPTRIREEHVDQLEEWMDEFDEELDPLDSFILPGGGESGARLHHARTVVRRAERRAVALAADDPINEEAIVYLNRLSDALFVFARVVNRRDGEREESPTY
;
A
#
# COMPACT_ATOMS: atom_id res chain seq x y z
N MET A 1 1.18 2.06 30.61
CA MET A 1 1.88 2.91 29.63
C MET A 1 0.89 3.94 29.08
N ARG A 2 1.26 5.22 29.00
CA ARG A 2 0.38 6.24 28.38
C ARG A 2 0.70 6.30 26.89
N ILE A 3 -0.30 6.20 26.03
CA ILE A 3 -0.14 6.29 24.57
C ILE A 3 0.06 7.74 24.12
N TYR A 4 -0.63 8.68 24.75
CA TYR A 4 -0.52 10.10 24.41
C TYR A 4 0.60 10.77 25.19
N THR A 5 1.39 11.61 24.50
CA THR A 5 2.51 12.38 25.07
C THR A 5 2.25 13.89 25.06
N GLY A 6 1.29 14.39 24.28
CA GLY A 6 1.01 15.80 24.05
C GLY A 6 2.06 16.51 23.16
N ARG A 7 3.13 15.82 22.73
CA ARG A 7 4.21 16.43 21.94
C ARG A 7 3.79 16.93 20.56
N GLY A 8 2.66 16.44 20.05
CA GLY A 8 2.12 16.79 18.74
C GLY A 8 1.04 17.87 18.75
N ASP A 9 0.71 18.47 19.89
CA ASP A 9 -0.42 19.39 20.03
C ASP A 9 -0.16 20.76 19.37
N ASP A 10 1.11 21.08 19.08
CA ASP A 10 1.56 22.29 18.38
C ASP A 10 1.63 22.14 16.85
N GLY A 11 1.11 21.04 16.29
CA GLY A 11 1.15 20.77 14.84
C GLY A 11 2.47 20.20 14.32
N MET A 12 3.37 19.84 15.25
CA MET A 12 4.64 19.19 14.93
C MET A 12 4.60 17.71 15.28
N THR A 13 5.49 16.91 14.66
CA THR A 13 5.69 15.48 14.99
C THR A 13 7.15 15.11 14.86
N ASP A 14 7.55 14.00 15.49
CA ASP A 14 8.89 13.46 15.39
C ASP A 14 8.92 12.36 14.30
N LEU A 15 9.98 12.32 13.48
CA LEU A 15 10.30 11.25 12.54
C LEU A 15 11.12 10.14 13.21
N GLY A 16 11.41 9.08 12.48
CA GLY A 16 12.16 7.92 12.97
C GLY A 16 13.57 8.24 13.46
N ASP A 17 14.23 9.25 12.89
CA ASP A 17 15.54 9.79 13.29
C ASP A 17 15.46 10.82 14.45
N ALA A 18 14.30 10.98 15.05
CA ALA A 18 13.96 11.98 16.06
C ALA A 18 14.01 13.45 15.56
N SER A 19 14.16 13.71 14.28
CA SER A 19 13.95 15.05 13.71
C SER A 19 12.49 15.47 13.85
N ARG A 20 12.27 16.77 14.06
CA ARG A 20 10.94 17.31 14.30
C ARG A 20 10.44 18.10 13.09
N VAL A 21 9.32 17.69 12.52
CA VAL A 21 8.76 18.25 11.30
C VAL A 21 7.30 18.67 11.48
N SER A 22 6.82 19.55 10.59
CA SER A 22 5.39 19.89 10.54
C SER A 22 4.56 18.67 10.15
N LYS A 23 3.40 18.51 10.77
CA LYS A 23 2.41 17.49 10.36
C LYS A 23 1.89 17.68 8.93
N THR A 24 2.14 18.84 8.31
CA THR A 24 1.80 19.15 6.92
C THR A 24 2.97 18.97 5.95
N SER A 25 4.11 18.40 6.39
CA SER A 25 5.24 18.12 5.49
C SER A 25 4.89 17.03 4.49
N ALA A 26 5.53 17.06 3.30
CA ALA A 26 5.33 16.06 2.25
C ALA A 26 5.58 14.63 2.76
N ARG A 27 6.56 14.45 3.65
CA ARG A 27 6.90 13.16 4.24
C ARG A 27 5.78 12.61 5.12
N ILE A 28 5.18 13.46 5.97
CA ILE A 28 4.03 13.09 6.80
C ILE A 28 2.81 12.77 5.93
N GLU A 29 2.57 13.56 4.88
CA GLU A 29 1.49 13.30 3.92
C GLU A 29 1.68 11.98 3.18
N ALA A 30 2.92 11.62 2.81
CA ALA A 30 3.22 10.38 2.11
C ALA A 30 2.95 9.17 3.02
N TYR A 31 3.65 9.03 4.14
CA TYR A 31 3.47 7.86 4.99
C TYR A 31 2.09 7.82 5.67
N GLY A 32 1.51 8.98 5.99
CA GLY A 32 0.15 9.04 6.54
C GLY A 32 -0.91 8.57 5.55
N THR A 33 -0.71 8.77 4.23
CA THR A 33 -1.60 8.22 3.21
C THR A 33 -1.39 6.70 3.05
N VAL A 34 -0.17 6.20 3.24
CA VAL A 34 0.10 4.75 3.28
C VAL A 34 -0.57 4.13 4.50
N ASP A 35 -0.55 4.81 5.65
CA ASP A 35 -1.25 4.37 6.87
C ASP A 35 -2.77 4.28 6.66
N GLU A 36 -3.36 5.28 5.99
CA GLU A 36 -4.78 5.26 5.58
C GLU A 36 -5.09 4.06 4.69
N ALA A 37 -4.23 3.77 3.69
CA ALA A 37 -4.36 2.62 2.82
C ALA A 37 -4.30 1.31 3.61
N ASN A 38 -3.35 1.18 4.53
CA ASN A 38 -3.16 0.00 5.38
C ASN A 38 -4.38 -0.24 6.29
N ALA A 39 -4.86 0.81 6.95
CA ALA A 39 -6.07 0.74 7.77
C ALA A 39 -7.30 0.34 6.95
N LEU A 40 -7.44 0.87 5.73
CA LEU A 40 -8.54 0.53 4.83
C LEU A 40 -8.47 -0.94 4.38
N VAL A 41 -7.29 -1.47 4.01
CA VAL A 41 -7.10 -2.91 3.74
C VAL A 41 -7.53 -3.75 4.93
N GLY A 42 -7.19 -3.34 6.14
CA GLY A 42 -7.64 -4.01 7.37
C GLY A 42 -9.17 -4.06 7.54
N THR A 43 -9.93 -3.10 6.99
CA THR A 43 -11.41 -3.11 7.05
C THR A 43 -12.06 -4.07 6.05
N ILE A 44 -11.30 -4.59 5.09
CA ILE A 44 -11.81 -5.51 4.06
C ILE A 44 -11.91 -6.92 4.63
N ARG A 45 -10.99 -7.28 5.49
CA ARG A 45 -10.91 -8.61 6.10
C ARG A 45 -11.90 -8.77 7.29
N PRO A 46 -12.58 -9.92 7.43
CA PRO A 46 -12.52 -11.08 6.54
C PRO A 46 -13.35 -10.89 5.27
N THR A 47 -12.82 -11.36 4.13
CA THR A 47 -13.55 -11.39 2.86
C THR A 47 -14.47 -12.60 2.73
N GLY A 48 -14.19 -13.64 3.50
CA GLY A 48 -14.81 -14.97 3.38
C GLY A 48 -14.00 -15.94 2.51
N TYR A 49 -12.83 -15.51 2.02
CA TYR A 49 -11.91 -16.30 1.20
C TYR A 49 -10.52 -16.26 1.84
N ASP A 50 -10.10 -17.41 2.38
CA ASP A 50 -8.88 -17.53 3.18
C ASP A 50 -7.62 -17.10 2.40
N ASP A 51 -7.52 -17.46 1.12
CA ASP A 51 -6.42 -17.10 0.22
C ASP A 51 -6.31 -15.59 0.02
N VAL A 52 -7.44 -14.91 -0.20
CA VAL A 52 -7.48 -13.44 -0.31
C VAL A 52 -7.12 -12.79 1.03
N ASP A 53 -7.63 -13.33 2.15
CA ASP A 53 -7.36 -12.80 3.48
C ASP A 53 -5.89 -12.95 3.88
N GLU A 54 -5.23 -14.05 3.52
CA GLU A 54 -3.79 -14.27 3.72
C GLU A 54 -2.97 -13.28 2.90
N THR A 55 -3.30 -13.10 1.63
CA THR A 55 -2.65 -12.12 0.72
C THR A 55 -2.81 -10.70 1.25
N LEU A 56 -4.01 -10.29 1.65
CA LEU A 56 -4.24 -8.96 2.23
C LEU A 56 -3.50 -8.76 3.55
N SER A 57 -3.30 -9.83 4.33
CA SER A 57 -2.47 -9.78 5.55
C SER A 57 -1.01 -9.49 5.25
N ALA A 58 -0.45 -10.14 4.24
CA ALA A 58 0.91 -9.89 3.79
C ALA A 58 1.07 -8.46 3.26
N ILE A 59 0.11 -7.98 2.45
CA ILE A 59 0.08 -6.61 1.95
C ILE A 59 0.07 -5.59 3.10
N GLN A 60 -0.68 -5.83 4.18
CA GLN A 60 -0.66 -4.94 5.35
C GLN A 60 0.73 -4.87 6.00
N ASN A 61 1.47 -5.99 6.06
CA ASN A 61 2.86 -5.98 6.54
C ASN A 61 3.77 -5.18 5.59
N HIS A 62 3.64 -5.36 4.28
CA HIS A 62 4.41 -4.58 3.31
C HIS A 62 4.11 -3.07 3.39
N LEU A 63 2.84 -2.69 3.54
CA LEU A 63 2.46 -1.30 3.76
C LEU A 63 3.05 -0.72 5.05
N HIS A 64 3.15 -1.53 6.12
CA HIS A 64 3.80 -1.12 7.37
C HIS A 64 5.30 -0.90 7.19
N ILE A 65 5.97 -1.72 6.37
CA ILE A 65 7.38 -1.52 5.99
C ILE A 65 7.53 -0.18 5.24
N ILE A 66 6.66 0.13 4.27
CA ILE A 66 6.70 1.41 3.54
C ILE A 66 6.51 2.61 4.48
N GLN A 67 5.62 2.50 5.46
CA GLN A 67 5.44 3.55 6.46
C GLN A 67 6.73 3.81 7.25
N ALA A 68 7.41 2.75 7.69
CA ALA A 68 8.69 2.85 8.40
C ALA A 68 9.79 3.44 7.51
N ASP A 69 9.87 3.02 6.26
CA ASP A 69 10.81 3.55 5.26
C ASP A 69 10.62 5.07 5.09
N PHE A 70 9.40 5.52 4.82
CA PHE A 70 9.12 6.93 4.62
C PHE A 70 9.24 7.78 5.90
N ALA A 71 9.08 7.17 7.07
CA ALA A 71 9.26 7.85 8.35
C ALA A 71 10.73 8.04 8.76
N SER A 72 11.69 7.45 8.03
CA SER A 72 13.11 7.43 8.38
C SER A 72 13.96 8.17 7.33
N PRO A 73 14.11 9.51 7.41
CA PRO A 73 14.91 10.27 6.45
C PRO A 73 16.40 9.90 6.53
N GLY A 74 17.09 9.99 5.40
CA GLY A 74 18.56 9.80 5.33
C GLY A 74 19.04 8.34 5.28
N THR A 75 18.12 7.38 5.33
CA THR A 75 18.47 5.96 5.10
C THR A 75 18.44 5.58 3.63
N ASP A 76 17.98 6.47 2.78
CA ASP A 76 17.60 6.22 1.38
C ASP A 76 18.77 6.29 0.38
N GLY A 77 19.97 6.64 0.85
CA GLY A 77 21.17 6.79 0.00
C GLY A 77 22.24 5.72 0.18
N GLU A 78 22.11 4.83 1.14
CA GLU A 78 23.01 3.69 1.24
C GLU A 78 22.47 2.55 0.40
N SER A 79 23.06 2.43 -0.78
CA SER A 79 22.83 1.41 -1.77
C SER A 79 22.67 0.01 -1.15
N ALA A 80 21.80 -0.78 -1.75
CA ALA A 80 21.62 -2.22 -1.53
C ALA A 80 22.93 -3.05 -1.68
N ASP A 81 24.10 -2.42 -1.86
CA ASP A 81 25.38 -3.05 -2.12
C ASP A 81 26.24 -3.30 -0.87
N THR A 82 25.78 -2.92 0.33
CA THR A 82 26.42 -3.45 1.54
C THR A 82 25.81 -4.81 1.84
N GLU A 83 26.53 -5.88 1.49
CA GLU A 83 26.37 -7.22 2.04
C GLU A 83 26.59 -7.16 3.58
N THR A 84 25.69 -6.49 4.29
CA THR A 84 25.53 -6.70 5.71
C THR A 84 24.58 -7.87 5.87
N ASP A 85 25.09 -8.90 6.55
CA ASP A 85 24.33 -10.11 6.88
C ASP A 85 22.88 -9.80 7.24
N ALA A 86 21.98 -10.57 6.66
CA ALA A 86 20.53 -10.37 6.53
C ALA A 86 19.72 -10.21 7.84
N ASP A 87 20.31 -9.81 8.96
CA ASP A 87 19.62 -9.82 10.26
C ASP A 87 19.65 -8.51 11.06
N ASP A 88 20.29 -7.41 10.61
CA ASP A 88 20.50 -6.22 11.45
C ASP A 88 20.16 -4.87 10.81
N GLY A 89 19.62 -4.83 9.60
CA GLY A 89 19.18 -3.62 8.91
C GLY A 89 17.67 -3.38 9.01
N PRO A 90 17.18 -2.12 8.85
CA PRO A 90 15.75 -1.87 8.80
C PRO A 90 15.11 -2.64 7.64
N THR A 91 14.02 -3.35 7.92
CA THR A 91 13.25 -4.05 6.88
C THR A 91 12.73 -3.04 5.86
N ARG A 92 13.03 -3.24 4.57
CA ARG A 92 12.66 -2.34 3.48
C ARG A 92 11.89 -3.09 2.40
N ILE A 93 11.10 -2.35 1.63
CA ILE A 93 10.55 -2.87 0.38
C ILE A 93 11.69 -3.05 -0.63
N ARG A 94 11.66 -4.18 -1.32
CA ARG A 94 12.62 -4.61 -2.33
C ARG A 94 11.87 -5.19 -3.53
N GLU A 95 12.58 -5.43 -4.63
CA GLU A 95 12.07 -6.06 -5.85
C GLU A 95 11.27 -7.35 -5.55
N GLU A 96 11.77 -8.20 -4.64
CA GLU A 96 11.09 -9.45 -4.24
C GLU A 96 9.66 -9.26 -3.73
N HIS A 97 9.33 -8.12 -3.11
CA HIS A 97 7.95 -7.82 -2.67
C HIS A 97 7.07 -7.39 -3.85
N VAL A 98 7.68 -6.78 -4.87
CA VAL A 98 6.98 -6.42 -6.12
C VAL A 98 6.68 -7.70 -6.91
N ASP A 99 7.67 -8.57 -7.07
CA ASP A 99 7.53 -9.88 -7.72
C ASP A 99 6.40 -10.69 -7.06
N GLN A 100 6.36 -10.70 -5.74
CA GLN A 100 5.31 -11.39 -4.99
C GLN A 100 3.90 -10.84 -5.27
N LEU A 101 3.76 -9.51 -5.47
CA LEU A 101 2.46 -8.93 -5.89
C LEU A 101 2.08 -9.39 -7.31
N GLU A 102 3.06 -9.47 -8.20
CA GLU A 102 2.84 -9.92 -9.58
C GLU A 102 2.43 -11.41 -9.61
N GLU A 103 3.11 -12.25 -8.83
CA GLU A 103 2.74 -13.66 -8.68
C GLU A 103 1.30 -13.82 -8.16
N TRP A 104 0.89 -13.09 -7.12
CA TRP A 104 -0.48 -13.14 -6.63
C TRP A 104 -1.48 -12.64 -7.66
N MET A 105 -1.15 -11.58 -8.42
CA MET A 105 -2.04 -11.10 -9.48
C MET A 105 -2.24 -12.17 -10.55
N ASP A 106 -1.17 -12.81 -10.99
CA ASP A 106 -1.23 -13.84 -12.03
C ASP A 106 -2.07 -15.04 -11.57
N GLU A 107 -1.85 -15.51 -10.32
CA GLU A 107 -2.63 -16.59 -9.74
C GLU A 107 -4.14 -16.27 -9.67
N PHE A 108 -4.50 -15.10 -9.19
CA PHE A 108 -5.91 -14.70 -9.08
C PHE A 108 -6.54 -14.35 -10.43
N ASP A 109 -5.78 -13.82 -11.40
CA ASP A 109 -6.30 -13.48 -12.72
C ASP A 109 -6.68 -14.75 -13.53
N GLU A 110 -6.11 -15.92 -13.22
CA GLU A 110 -6.54 -17.20 -13.82
C GLU A 110 -8.02 -17.51 -13.61
N GLU A 111 -8.63 -16.97 -12.55
CA GLU A 111 -10.07 -17.13 -12.31
C GLU A 111 -10.93 -16.20 -13.16
N LEU A 112 -10.36 -15.13 -13.74
CA LEU A 112 -11.13 -14.05 -14.34
C LEU A 112 -11.28 -14.22 -15.85
N ASP A 113 -12.43 -13.79 -16.36
CA ASP A 113 -12.60 -13.61 -17.79
C ASP A 113 -11.82 -12.36 -18.25
N PRO A 114 -11.24 -12.39 -19.46
CA PRO A 114 -10.55 -11.21 -20.01
C PRO A 114 -11.46 -9.98 -20.04
N LEU A 115 -10.91 -8.81 -19.68
CA LEU A 115 -11.63 -7.55 -19.80
C LEU A 115 -11.71 -7.13 -21.28
N ASP A 116 -12.92 -6.84 -21.74
CA ASP A 116 -13.19 -6.28 -23.06
C ASP A 116 -13.58 -4.79 -23.00
N SER A 117 -13.85 -4.26 -21.82
CA SER A 117 -14.25 -2.88 -21.58
C SER A 117 -13.83 -2.40 -20.17
N PHE A 118 -13.95 -1.09 -19.92
CA PHE A 118 -13.85 -0.59 -18.56
C PHE A 118 -15.01 -1.07 -17.71
N ILE A 119 -14.76 -1.26 -16.42
CA ILE A 119 -15.78 -1.60 -15.43
C ILE A 119 -15.93 -0.46 -14.40
N LEU A 120 -17.15 -0.30 -13.90
CA LEU A 120 -17.40 0.61 -12.78
C LEU A 120 -16.91 -0.02 -11.47
N PRO A 121 -16.24 0.76 -10.62
CA PRO A 121 -15.82 0.27 -9.31
C PRO A 121 -17.06 0.04 -8.42
N GLY A 122 -17.28 -1.20 -7.98
CA GLY A 122 -18.46 -1.57 -7.21
C GLY A 122 -18.48 -3.06 -6.92
N GLY A 123 -19.67 -3.64 -6.77
CA GLY A 123 -19.90 -5.04 -6.46
C GLY A 123 -20.32 -5.27 -5.01
N GLY A 124 -19.99 -6.43 -4.45
CA GLY A 124 -20.23 -6.79 -3.07
C GLY A 124 -19.43 -5.91 -2.10
N GLU A 125 -19.68 -6.07 -0.79
CA GLU A 125 -19.07 -5.21 0.23
C GLU A 125 -17.54 -5.25 0.18
N SER A 126 -16.93 -6.43 0.13
CA SER A 126 -15.47 -6.58 0.07
C SER A 126 -14.90 -6.11 -1.28
N GLY A 127 -15.55 -6.43 -2.41
CA GLY A 127 -15.14 -5.95 -3.72
C GLY A 127 -15.15 -4.44 -3.86
N ALA A 128 -16.23 -3.78 -3.41
CA ALA A 128 -16.32 -2.32 -3.41
C ALA A 128 -15.26 -1.66 -2.50
N ARG A 129 -14.96 -2.26 -1.35
CA ARG A 129 -13.89 -1.78 -0.45
C ARG A 129 -12.50 -1.96 -1.06
N LEU A 130 -12.24 -3.06 -1.78
CA LEU A 130 -10.99 -3.26 -2.53
C LEU A 130 -10.81 -2.18 -3.61
N HIS A 131 -11.86 -1.85 -4.36
CA HIS A 131 -11.83 -0.72 -5.29
C HIS A 131 -11.56 0.61 -4.60
N HIS A 132 -12.11 0.84 -3.40
CA HIS A 132 -11.82 2.04 -2.62
C HIS A 132 -10.36 2.04 -2.17
N ALA A 133 -9.84 0.95 -1.60
CA ALA A 133 -8.44 0.82 -1.20
C ALA A 133 -7.49 1.11 -2.37
N ARG A 134 -7.79 0.60 -3.57
CA ARG A 134 -7.06 0.94 -4.79
C ARG A 134 -6.93 2.45 -5.01
N THR A 135 -8.00 3.20 -4.83
CA THR A 135 -7.95 4.66 -5.04
C THR A 135 -7.11 5.39 -3.99
N VAL A 136 -7.11 4.89 -2.75
CA VAL A 136 -6.27 5.42 -1.66
C VAL A 136 -4.80 5.10 -1.90
N VAL A 137 -4.48 3.86 -2.31
CA VAL A 137 -3.11 3.44 -2.70
C VAL A 137 -2.58 4.32 -3.83
N ARG A 138 -3.38 4.60 -4.88
CA ARG A 138 -3.00 5.54 -5.94
C ARG A 138 -2.77 6.96 -5.43
N ARG A 139 -3.46 7.39 -4.38
CA ARG A 139 -3.16 8.66 -3.72
C ARG A 139 -1.84 8.59 -2.94
N ALA A 140 -1.57 7.49 -2.24
CA ALA A 140 -0.30 7.25 -1.54
C ALA A 140 0.88 7.28 -2.52
N GLU A 141 0.77 6.59 -3.66
CA GLU A 141 1.76 6.63 -4.74
C GLU A 141 2.07 8.07 -5.20
N ARG A 142 1.02 8.86 -5.52
CA ARG A 142 1.24 10.25 -5.92
C ARG A 142 1.91 11.12 -4.84
N ARG A 143 1.64 10.85 -3.55
CA ARG A 143 2.31 11.53 -2.44
C ARG A 143 3.75 11.08 -2.28
N ALA A 144 4.05 9.79 -2.50
CA ALA A 144 5.40 9.27 -2.52
C ALA A 144 6.22 9.88 -3.67
N VAL A 145 5.65 9.95 -4.88
CA VAL A 145 6.29 10.61 -6.04
C VAL A 145 6.56 12.11 -5.76
N ALA A 146 5.63 12.80 -5.10
CA ALA A 146 5.85 14.19 -4.73
C ALA A 146 6.95 14.34 -3.66
N LEU A 147 7.04 13.42 -2.71
CA LEU A 147 8.13 13.39 -1.72
C LEU A 147 9.48 13.11 -2.39
N ALA A 148 9.55 12.19 -3.33
CA ALA A 148 10.76 11.83 -4.07
C ALA A 148 11.36 12.99 -4.88
N ALA A 149 10.58 14.02 -5.18
CA ALA A 149 11.06 15.20 -5.89
C ALA A 149 11.98 16.10 -5.02
N ASP A 150 11.77 16.09 -3.72
CA ASP A 150 12.45 16.98 -2.78
C ASP A 150 13.40 16.21 -1.80
N ASP A 151 13.07 14.96 -1.51
CA ASP A 151 13.79 14.11 -0.57
C ASP A 151 14.09 12.75 -1.20
N PRO A 152 15.28 12.17 -0.99
CA PRO A 152 15.54 10.78 -1.39
C PRO A 152 14.63 9.83 -0.61
N ILE A 153 14.07 8.85 -1.31
CA ILE A 153 13.26 7.77 -0.72
C ILE A 153 13.57 6.45 -1.44
N ASN A 154 13.11 5.36 -0.87
CA ASN A 154 13.17 4.04 -1.49
C ASN A 154 12.28 4.00 -2.74
N GLU A 155 12.89 3.93 -3.94
CA GLU A 155 12.16 3.91 -5.22
C GLU A 155 11.31 2.64 -5.38
N GLU A 156 11.76 1.50 -4.81
CA GLU A 156 10.98 0.25 -4.82
C GLU A 156 9.64 0.40 -4.09
N ALA A 157 9.55 1.27 -3.10
CA ALA A 157 8.28 1.56 -2.44
C ALA A 157 7.28 2.26 -3.37
N ILE A 158 7.76 3.10 -4.31
CA ILE A 158 6.89 3.71 -5.34
C ILE A 158 6.43 2.64 -6.33
N VAL A 159 7.34 1.78 -6.79
CA VAL A 159 7.02 0.67 -7.69
C VAL A 159 5.99 -0.25 -7.05
N TYR A 160 6.21 -0.61 -5.78
CA TYR A 160 5.27 -1.44 -5.01
C TYR A 160 3.87 -0.81 -4.92
N LEU A 161 3.76 0.48 -4.56
CA LEU A 161 2.46 1.17 -4.48
C LEU A 161 1.74 1.23 -5.82
N ASN A 162 2.47 1.43 -6.90
CA ASN A 162 1.91 1.38 -8.26
C ASN A 162 1.34 -0.02 -8.54
N ARG A 163 2.14 -1.07 -8.35
CA ARG A 163 1.76 -2.46 -8.58
C ARG A 163 0.61 -2.91 -7.66
N LEU A 164 0.63 -2.48 -6.39
CA LEU A 164 -0.46 -2.78 -5.45
C LEU A 164 -1.81 -2.23 -5.93
N SER A 165 -1.82 -1.09 -6.63
CA SER A 165 -3.07 -0.58 -7.17
C SER A 165 -3.68 -1.52 -8.22
N ASP A 166 -2.87 -2.20 -9.00
CA ASP A 166 -3.31 -3.17 -10.00
C ASP A 166 -3.75 -4.47 -9.31
N ALA A 167 -2.99 -4.94 -8.32
CA ALA A 167 -3.35 -6.11 -7.52
C ALA A 167 -4.73 -5.95 -6.84
N LEU A 168 -4.99 -4.82 -6.20
CA LEU A 168 -6.29 -4.54 -5.57
C LEU A 168 -7.45 -4.52 -6.57
N PHE A 169 -7.19 -4.14 -7.83
CA PHE A 169 -8.19 -4.22 -8.88
C PHE A 169 -8.49 -5.68 -9.24
N VAL A 170 -7.48 -6.52 -9.41
CA VAL A 170 -7.65 -7.96 -9.68
C VAL A 170 -8.40 -8.63 -8.52
N PHE A 171 -7.98 -8.39 -7.28
CA PHE A 171 -8.63 -8.98 -6.10
C PHE A 171 -10.09 -8.54 -5.96
N ALA A 172 -10.42 -7.28 -6.30
CA ALA A 172 -11.81 -6.82 -6.30
C ALA A 172 -12.67 -7.60 -7.28
N ARG A 173 -12.16 -7.88 -8.47
CA ARG A 173 -12.84 -8.69 -9.49
C ARG A 173 -13.02 -10.13 -9.03
N VAL A 174 -11.97 -10.72 -8.47
CA VAL A 174 -12.03 -12.11 -7.96
C VAL A 174 -13.07 -12.26 -6.86
N VAL A 175 -13.04 -11.38 -5.88
CA VAL A 175 -14.02 -11.40 -4.77
C VAL A 175 -15.43 -11.21 -5.30
N ASN A 176 -15.66 -10.22 -6.18
CA ASN A 176 -16.96 -10.01 -6.80
C ASN A 176 -17.44 -11.25 -7.59
N ARG A 177 -16.55 -11.87 -8.38
CA ARG A 177 -16.88 -13.10 -9.13
C ARG A 177 -17.27 -14.24 -8.19
N ARG A 178 -16.51 -14.46 -7.12
CA ARG A 178 -16.79 -15.49 -6.12
C ARG A 178 -18.08 -15.24 -5.36
N ASP A 179 -18.42 -13.95 -5.11
CA ASP A 179 -19.69 -13.52 -4.51
C ASP A 179 -20.88 -13.59 -5.50
N GLY A 180 -20.63 -13.84 -6.79
CA GLY A 180 -21.66 -13.86 -7.83
C GLY A 180 -22.12 -12.48 -8.27
N GLU A 181 -21.39 -11.44 -7.92
CA GLU A 181 -21.63 -10.06 -8.36
C GLU A 181 -21.24 -9.87 -9.82
N ARG A 182 -21.98 -9.01 -10.54
CA ARG A 182 -21.72 -8.71 -11.94
C ARG A 182 -20.91 -7.43 -12.08
N GLU A 183 -19.90 -7.48 -12.94
CA GLU A 183 -19.19 -6.28 -13.38
C GLU A 183 -20.12 -5.42 -14.26
N GLU A 184 -20.17 -4.13 -13.97
CA GLU A 184 -20.97 -3.16 -14.73
C GLU A 184 -20.06 -2.32 -15.62
N SER A 185 -20.37 -2.23 -16.91
CA SER A 185 -19.68 -1.33 -17.83
C SER A 185 -20.27 0.08 -17.77
N PRO A 186 -19.46 1.15 -17.91
CA PRO A 186 -19.99 2.50 -18.01
C PRO A 186 -20.85 2.67 -19.27
N THR A 187 -21.92 3.44 -19.14
CA THR A 187 -22.84 3.76 -20.25
C THR A 187 -22.72 5.23 -20.63
N TYR A 188 -22.01 5.53 -21.73
CA TYR A 188 -21.88 6.87 -22.31
C TYR A 188 -21.72 6.83 -23.82
#